data_99ee13fd9e7d8ba944122f15f02458c5
#
_entry.id   99ee13fd9e7d8ba944122f15f02458c5
#
_cell.length_a   1.000
_cell.length_b   1.000
_cell.length_c   1.000
_cell.angle_alpha   90.00
_cell.angle_beta   90.00
_cell.angle_gamma   90.00
#
_symmetry.space_group_name_H-M   'P 1'
#
loop_
_entity.id
_entity.type
_entity.pdbx_description
1 polymer ?
#
loop_
_entity_poly.entity_id
_entity_poly.type
_entity_poly.pdbx_seq_one_letter_code
_entity_poly.pdbx_strand_id
1 'polypeptide(L)'
;HSANVAALAATAVTQLGGRTLVLTTTLKAMRAIAQALTVHFAKSGALNAKGGSEMGGIEVLLQGQWPKRRLMERFRQGGTEGQRGCVLVASASFWEGFDVPGKALQLVIIDKLPFPPPNDPLVQARTHRLELQGLNPFNDYFVPEAAIALKQGSGRLIRQTSDHGVLVVCDVRLVTKGYGRRIVGALPPMRRLNSEDEWKLALADLPK
;
A
#
# COMPACT_ATOMS: atom_id res chain seq x y z
N HIS A 1 -1.89 -12.89 8.90
CA HIS A 1 -2.24 -11.81 7.98
C HIS A 1 -0.99 -11.11 7.43
N SER A 2 -0.14 -10.49 8.28
CA SER A 2 1.05 -9.75 7.82
C SER A 2 2.02 -10.60 7.00
N ALA A 3 2.18 -11.89 7.32
CA ALA A 3 3.00 -12.81 6.53
C ALA A 3 2.45 -13.01 5.11
N ASN A 4 1.13 -13.16 4.96
CA ASN A 4 0.49 -13.31 3.65
C ASN A 4 0.60 -12.02 2.82
N VAL A 5 0.43 -10.85 3.47
CA VAL A 5 0.64 -9.55 2.81
C VAL A 5 2.10 -9.41 2.34
N ALA A 6 3.07 -9.80 3.18
CA ALA A 6 4.47 -9.75 2.80
C ALA A 6 4.81 -10.71 1.64
N ALA A 7 4.24 -11.92 1.63
CA ALA A 7 4.45 -12.88 0.55
C ALA A 7 3.88 -12.37 -0.78
N LEU A 8 2.64 -11.82 -0.79
CA LEU A 8 2.03 -11.20 -1.95
C LEU A 8 2.87 -10.01 -2.43
N ALA A 9 3.28 -9.14 -1.51
CA ALA A 9 4.12 -7.99 -1.83
C ALA A 9 5.47 -8.41 -2.43
N ALA A 10 6.13 -9.45 -1.88
CA ALA A 10 7.40 -9.95 -2.38
C ALA A 10 7.31 -10.40 -3.84
N THR A 11 6.27 -11.18 -4.18
CA THR A 11 6.03 -11.64 -5.55
C THR A 11 5.82 -10.47 -6.51
N ALA A 12 4.94 -9.53 -6.17
CA ALA A 12 4.64 -8.38 -7.01
C ALA A 12 5.82 -7.43 -7.16
N VAL A 13 6.53 -7.14 -6.06
CA VAL A 13 7.73 -6.29 -6.05
C VAL A 13 8.84 -6.86 -6.93
N THR A 14 9.03 -8.18 -6.90
CA THR A 14 10.00 -8.87 -7.77
C THR A 14 9.64 -8.67 -9.24
N GLN A 15 8.37 -8.83 -9.60
CA GLN A 15 7.89 -8.66 -10.98
C GLN A 15 8.01 -7.22 -11.47
N LEU A 16 7.73 -6.23 -10.61
CA LEU A 16 7.79 -4.81 -10.94
C LEU A 16 9.19 -4.19 -10.82
N GLY A 17 10.17 -4.90 -10.27
CA GLY A 17 11.48 -4.32 -9.97
C GLY A 17 11.43 -3.22 -8.90
N GLY A 18 10.52 -3.32 -7.94
CA GLY A 18 10.29 -2.30 -6.90
C GLY A 18 8.97 -1.55 -7.10
N ARG A 19 9.01 -0.22 -7.15
CA ARG A 19 7.90 0.71 -7.47
C ARG A 19 6.60 0.46 -6.70
N THR A 20 6.73 -0.06 -5.46
CA THR A 20 5.61 -0.52 -4.63
C THR A 20 5.57 0.21 -3.30
N LEU A 21 4.39 0.66 -2.92
CA LEU A 21 4.09 1.22 -1.61
C LEU A 21 3.19 0.24 -0.84
N VAL A 22 3.65 -0.20 0.32
CA VAL A 22 2.86 -1.05 1.24
C VAL A 22 2.42 -0.20 2.42
N LEU A 23 1.12 -0.07 2.60
CA LEU A 23 0.51 0.76 3.63
C LEU A 23 -0.17 -0.11 4.68
N THR A 24 0.16 0.14 5.92
CA THR A 24 -0.33 -0.64 7.05
C THR A 24 -1.12 0.22 8.04
N THR A 25 -2.07 -0.39 8.70
CA THR A 25 -2.90 0.29 9.70
C THR A 25 -2.26 0.33 11.09
N THR A 26 -1.20 -0.45 11.32
CA THR A 26 -0.50 -0.49 12.62
C THR A 26 1.01 -0.53 12.44
N LEU A 27 1.74 0.10 13.37
CA LEU A 27 3.21 0.05 13.40
C LEU A 27 3.76 -1.38 13.58
N LYS A 28 3.01 -2.25 14.27
CA LYS A 28 3.38 -3.66 14.43
C LYS A 28 3.35 -4.39 13.08
N ALA A 29 2.29 -4.24 12.30
CA ALA A 29 2.18 -4.83 10.96
C ALA A 29 3.24 -4.27 10.02
N MET A 30 3.47 -2.95 10.07
CA MET A 30 4.50 -2.27 9.28
C MET A 30 5.89 -2.88 9.48
N ARG A 31 6.31 -3.03 10.74
CA ARG A 31 7.61 -3.63 11.08
C ARG A 31 7.69 -5.09 10.66
N ALA A 32 6.64 -5.87 10.91
CA ALA A 32 6.60 -7.29 10.56
C ALA A 32 6.69 -7.52 9.04
N ILE A 33 5.96 -6.74 8.24
CA ILE A 33 5.99 -6.83 6.78
C ILE A 33 7.36 -6.38 6.25
N ALA A 34 7.90 -5.25 6.73
CA ALA A 34 9.20 -4.77 6.30
C ALA A 34 10.31 -5.78 6.60
N GLN A 35 10.30 -6.39 7.79
CA GLN A 35 11.27 -7.42 8.17
C GLN A 35 11.16 -8.66 7.27
N ALA A 36 9.95 -9.14 6.99
CA ALA A 36 9.73 -10.28 6.12
C ALA A 36 10.24 -10.02 4.69
N LEU A 37 9.96 -8.83 4.14
CA LEU A 37 10.46 -8.42 2.82
C LEU A 37 11.99 -8.29 2.81
N THR A 38 12.59 -7.70 3.85
CA THR A 38 14.05 -7.59 3.97
C THR A 38 14.71 -8.96 3.97
N VAL A 39 14.19 -9.92 4.73
CA VAL A 39 14.70 -11.29 4.76
C VAL A 39 14.53 -11.98 3.40
N HIS A 40 13.40 -11.78 2.74
CA HIS A 40 13.12 -12.36 1.41
C HIS A 40 14.12 -11.85 0.37
N PHE A 41 14.30 -10.53 0.26
CA PHE A 41 15.18 -9.94 -0.75
C PHE A 41 16.67 -10.09 -0.44
N ALA A 42 17.06 -10.19 0.84
CA ALA A 42 18.44 -10.51 1.20
C ALA A 42 18.83 -11.91 0.73
N LYS A 43 17.93 -12.90 0.87
CA LYS A 43 18.16 -14.27 0.37
C LYS A 43 18.23 -14.30 -1.16
N SER A 44 17.35 -13.61 -1.85
CA SER A 44 17.31 -13.53 -3.32
C SER A 44 18.54 -12.80 -3.88
N GLY A 45 19.00 -11.72 -3.23
CA GLY A 45 20.21 -11.01 -3.58
C GLY A 45 21.49 -11.86 -3.43
N ALA A 46 21.58 -12.65 -2.39
CA ALA A 46 22.72 -13.56 -2.17
C ALA A 46 22.79 -14.67 -3.23
N LEU A 47 21.68 -15.10 -3.79
CA LEU A 47 21.64 -16.09 -4.89
C LEU A 47 22.08 -15.46 -6.22
N ASN A 48 21.74 -14.19 -6.47
CA ASN A 48 22.08 -13.47 -7.68
C ASN A 48 23.54 -12.98 -7.69
N ALA A 49 24.13 -12.73 -6.53
CA ALA A 49 25.55 -12.32 -6.42
C ALA A 49 26.52 -13.39 -6.94
N LYS A 50 26.13 -14.67 -6.96
CA LYS A 50 26.91 -15.78 -7.56
C LYS A 50 26.86 -15.78 -9.10
N GLY A 51 25.97 -15.00 -9.72
CA GLY A 51 25.76 -14.93 -11.17
C GLY A 51 26.26 -13.65 -11.87
N GLY A 52 27.02 -12.80 -11.20
CA GLY A 52 27.75 -11.69 -11.86
C GLY A 52 26.95 -10.46 -12.25
N SER A 53 25.76 -10.22 -11.69
CA SER A 53 25.02 -8.96 -11.88
C SER A 53 24.88 -8.20 -10.56
N GLU A 54 25.72 -7.22 -10.33
CA GLU A 54 25.69 -6.35 -9.13
C GLU A 54 24.47 -5.41 -9.05
N MET A 55 23.53 -5.42 -10.01
CA MET A 55 22.51 -4.39 -10.20
C MET A 55 21.06 -4.83 -10.00
N GLY A 56 20.76 -5.98 -9.38
CA GLY A 56 19.42 -6.56 -9.36
C GLY A 56 18.72 -6.68 -8.00
N GLY A 57 19.15 -6.01 -6.94
CA GLY A 57 18.53 -6.15 -5.62
C GLY A 57 17.38 -5.15 -5.38
N ILE A 58 16.35 -5.59 -4.63
CA ILE A 58 15.28 -4.71 -4.12
C ILE A 58 15.68 -4.18 -2.74
N GLU A 59 15.56 -2.87 -2.56
CA GLU A 59 15.75 -2.22 -1.27
C GLU A 59 14.40 -2.03 -0.55
N VAL A 60 14.34 -2.45 0.70
CA VAL A 60 13.16 -2.26 1.55
C VAL A 60 13.35 -0.99 2.37
N LEU A 61 12.55 0.02 2.07
CA LEU A 61 12.49 1.28 2.81
C LEU A 61 11.40 1.19 3.88
N LEU A 62 11.72 1.61 5.11
CA LEU A 62 10.80 1.58 6.23
C LEU A 62 10.56 2.99 6.76
N GLN A 63 9.29 3.37 6.94
CA GLN A 63 8.94 4.63 7.61
C GLN A 63 9.61 4.71 8.99
N GLY A 64 10.24 5.85 9.27
CA GLY A 64 10.97 6.10 10.52
C GLY A 64 12.46 5.74 10.46
N GLN A 65 12.92 5.04 9.42
CA GLN A 65 14.35 4.77 9.21
C GLN A 65 15.12 6.04 8.82
N TRP A 66 14.49 6.89 8.03
CA TRP A 66 15.01 8.19 7.63
C TRP A 66 13.92 9.25 7.68
N PRO A 67 14.26 10.55 7.62
CA PRO A 67 13.28 11.61 7.43
C PRO A 67 12.42 11.36 6.18
N LYS A 68 11.13 11.68 6.25
CA LYS A 68 10.15 11.43 5.18
C LYS A 68 10.64 11.90 3.80
N ARG A 69 11.22 13.11 3.73
CA ARG A 69 11.75 13.67 2.49
C ARG A 69 12.81 12.76 1.85
N ARG A 70 13.76 12.25 2.65
CA ARG A 70 14.83 11.36 2.17
C ARG A 70 14.28 10.01 1.70
N LEU A 71 13.29 9.44 2.43
CA LEU A 71 12.62 8.21 2.01
C LEU A 71 11.92 8.39 0.66
N MET A 72 11.22 9.50 0.47
CA MET A 72 10.52 9.81 -0.78
C MET A 72 11.49 10.00 -1.94
N GLU A 73 12.60 10.72 -1.71
CA GLU A 73 13.63 10.95 -2.72
C GLU A 73 14.29 9.63 -3.15
N ARG A 74 14.67 8.79 -2.19
CA ARG A 74 15.22 7.46 -2.47
C ARG A 74 14.21 6.56 -3.20
N PHE A 75 12.94 6.60 -2.82
CA PHE A 75 11.88 5.85 -3.48
C PHE A 75 11.68 6.28 -4.94
N ARG A 76 11.70 7.60 -5.22
CA ARG A 76 11.61 8.14 -6.59
C ARG A 76 12.76 7.68 -7.48
N GLN A 77 13.95 7.56 -6.94
CA GLN A 77 15.14 7.09 -7.65
C GLN A 77 15.15 5.58 -7.85
N GLY A 78 14.27 4.84 -7.14
CA GLY A 78 14.22 3.39 -7.21
C GLY A 78 13.85 2.88 -8.60
N GLY A 79 14.68 1.97 -9.16
CA GLY A 79 14.47 1.40 -10.47
C GLY A 79 14.88 2.28 -11.65
N THR A 80 15.50 3.45 -11.42
CA THR A 80 16.18 4.21 -12.45
C THR A 80 17.54 3.59 -12.74
N GLU A 81 18.15 3.95 -13.89
CA GLU A 81 19.43 3.39 -14.33
C GLU A 81 20.50 3.50 -13.23
N GLY A 82 21.14 2.39 -12.89
CA GLY A 82 22.15 2.32 -11.83
C GLY A 82 21.62 2.29 -10.41
N GLN A 83 20.30 2.32 -10.18
CA GLN A 83 19.70 2.30 -8.85
C GLN A 83 18.88 1.04 -8.60
N ARG A 84 19.00 0.49 -7.39
CA ARG A 84 18.14 -0.63 -6.94
C ARG A 84 16.68 -0.20 -6.90
N GLY A 85 15.78 -1.09 -7.32
CA GLY A 85 14.36 -0.91 -7.10
C GLY A 85 14.01 -0.81 -5.62
N CYS A 86 12.94 -0.11 -5.28
CA CYS A 86 12.53 0.09 -3.90
C CYS A 86 11.10 -0.38 -3.64
N VAL A 87 10.88 -0.96 -2.45
CA VAL A 87 9.57 -1.09 -1.83
C VAL A 87 9.55 -0.27 -0.55
N LEU A 88 8.56 0.60 -0.40
CA LEU A 88 8.39 1.40 0.82
C LEU A 88 7.26 0.81 1.66
N VAL A 89 7.57 0.50 2.92
CA VAL A 89 6.58 0.06 3.91
C VAL A 89 6.33 1.19 4.90
N ALA A 90 5.08 1.62 4.99
CA ALA A 90 4.69 2.77 5.79
C ALA A 90 3.32 2.59 6.45
N SER A 91 3.01 3.41 7.44
CA SER A 91 1.68 3.49 8.04
C SER A 91 0.73 4.32 7.18
N ALA A 92 -0.58 4.18 7.41
CA ALA A 92 -1.60 4.93 6.70
C ALA A 92 -1.40 6.46 6.80
N SER A 93 -0.90 6.98 7.92
CA SER A 93 -0.59 8.40 8.08
C SER A 93 0.53 8.92 7.17
N PHE A 94 1.32 8.03 6.56
CA PHE A 94 2.37 8.42 5.63
C PHE A 94 1.83 8.93 4.28
N TRP A 95 0.55 8.62 3.96
CA TRP A 95 -0.08 9.03 2.69
C TRP A 95 -0.22 10.54 2.57
N GLU A 96 -0.42 11.20 3.70
CA GLU A 96 -0.50 12.65 3.72
C GLU A 96 0.83 13.25 3.25
N GLY A 97 0.77 13.96 2.11
CA GLY A 97 1.95 14.57 1.49
C GLY A 97 2.94 13.56 0.85
N PHE A 98 2.54 12.29 0.62
CA PHE A 98 3.31 11.38 -0.23
C PHE A 98 3.07 11.76 -1.69
N ASP A 99 4.10 12.30 -2.31
CA ASP A 99 4.08 12.78 -3.68
C ASP A 99 5.19 12.12 -4.49
N VAL A 100 4.84 11.03 -5.18
CA VAL A 100 5.74 10.31 -6.09
C VAL A 100 5.03 10.16 -7.44
N PRO A 101 5.48 10.85 -8.48
CA PRO A 101 4.79 10.87 -9.75
C PRO A 101 5.02 9.63 -10.61
N GLY A 102 4.02 9.29 -11.39
CA GLY A 102 4.09 8.46 -12.58
C GLY A 102 4.73 7.08 -12.37
N LYS A 103 5.69 6.75 -13.20
CA LYS A 103 6.32 5.43 -13.26
C LYS A 103 7.03 4.97 -11.99
N ALA A 104 7.31 5.86 -11.04
CA ALA A 104 8.01 5.51 -9.80
C ALA A 104 7.10 4.80 -8.77
N LEU A 105 5.77 4.90 -8.91
CA LEU A 105 4.79 4.20 -8.08
C LEU A 105 3.77 3.49 -8.98
N GLN A 106 3.81 2.17 -9.01
CA GLN A 106 2.95 1.36 -9.86
C GLN A 106 2.05 0.40 -9.09
N LEU A 107 2.38 0.14 -7.83
CA LEU A 107 1.60 -0.75 -6.97
C LEU A 107 1.43 -0.14 -5.59
N VAL A 108 0.18 -0.08 -5.14
CA VAL A 108 -0.18 0.24 -3.76
C VAL A 108 -0.85 -0.97 -3.12
N ILE A 109 -0.28 -1.45 -2.02
CA ILE A 109 -0.83 -2.56 -1.23
C ILE A 109 -1.27 -1.99 0.12
N ILE A 110 -2.52 -2.22 0.49
CA ILE A 110 -3.10 -1.80 1.77
C ILE A 110 -3.41 -3.04 2.60
N ASP A 111 -2.82 -3.16 3.79
CA ASP A 111 -2.92 -4.37 4.61
C ASP A 111 -4.33 -4.60 5.13
N LYS A 112 -5.01 -3.54 5.59
CA LYS A 112 -6.37 -3.57 6.14
C LYS A 112 -7.10 -2.28 5.83
N LEU A 113 -8.43 -2.32 5.89
CA LEU A 113 -9.26 -1.13 5.79
C LEU A 113 -8.86 -0.10 6.86
N PRO A 114 -8.57 1.16 6.48
CA PRO A 114 -8.02 2.18 7.36
C PRO A 114 -9.12 2.85 8.19
N PHE A 115 -9.79 2.07 9.06
CA PHE A 115 -10.73 2.63 10.02
C PHE A 115 -10.02 3.53 11.03
N PRO A 116 -10.64 4.63 11.46
CA PRO A 116 -10.14 5.44 12.57
C PRO A 116 -9.88 4.57 13.82
N PRO A 117 -8.81 4.83 14.58
CA PRO A 117 -8.51 4.05 15.78
C PRO A 117 -9.57 4.31 16.87
N PRO A 118 -10.28 3.29 17.36
CA PRO A 118 -11.38 3.47 18.31
C PRO A 118 -10.95 4.03 19.67
N ASN A 119 -9.67 3.91 20.00
CA ASN A 119 -9.09 4.41 21.26
C ASN A 119 -8.60 5.86 21.16
N ASP A 120 -8.71 6.50 20.01
CA ASP A 120 -8.39 7.91 19.86
C ASP A 120 -9.43 8.78 20.56
N PRO A 121 -9.04 9.72 21.43
CA PRO A 121 -9.98 10.56 22.19
C PRO A 121 -10.95 11.36 21.30
N LEU A 122 -10.46 11.84 20.14
CA LEU A 122 -11.30 12.59 19.20
C LEU A 122 -12.33 11.66 18.53
N VAL A 123 -11.93 10.44 18.19
CA VAL A 123 -12.82 9.42 17.64
C VAL A 123 -13.89 9.06 18.65
N GLN A 124 -13.52 8.86 19.93
CA GLN A 124 -14.47 8.58 21.03
C GLN A 124 -15.47 9.73 21.22
N ALA A 125 -15.00 10.96 21.24
CA ALA A 125 -15.88 12.13 21.40
C ALA A 125 -16.88 12.24 20.22
N ARG A 126 -16.43 12.00 18.98
CA ARG A 126 -17.29 12.01 17.79
C ARG A 126 -18.33 10.88 17.82
N THR A 127 -17.92 9.67 18.16
CA THR A 127 -18.83 8.52 18.25
C THR A 127 -19.88 8.73 19.32
N HIS A 128 -19.50 9.20 20.50
CA HIS A 128 -20.44 9.51 21.57
C HIS A 128 -21.46 10.58 21.16
N ARG A 129 -21.02 11.64 20.46
CA ARG A 129 -21.95 12.67 19.94
C ARG A 129 -22.95 12.09 18.94
N LEU A 130 -22.53 11.20 18.06
CA LEU A 130 -23.44 10.54 17.09
C LEU A 130 -24.46 9.67 17.80
N GLU A 131 -24.05 8.91 18.82
CA GLU A 131 -24.93 8.09 19.64
C GLU A 131 -26.01 8.92 20.34
N LEU A 132 -25.64 10.08 20.91
CA LEU A 132 -26.60 11.02 21.51
C LEU A 132 -27.61 11.58 20.51
N GLN A 133 -27.26 11.60 19.21
CA GLN A 133 -28.16 12.02 18.12
C GLN A 133 -28.98 10.85 17.55
N GLY A 134 -28.87 9.63 18.12
CA GLY A 134 -29.55 8.44 17.63
C GLY A 134 -28.96 7.87 16.31
N LEU A 135 -27.77 8.28 15.92
CA LEU A 135 -27.06 7.81 14.73
C LEU A 135 -26.19 6.59 15.06
N ASN A 136 -25.84 5.83 14.03
CA ASN A 136 -24.96 4.67 14.17
C ASN A 136 -23.49 5.06 13.87
N PRO A 137 -22.60 5.16 14.87
CA PRO A 137 -21.23 5.62 14.66
C PRO A 137 -20.46 4.80 13.63
N PHE A 138 -20.71 3.49 13.57
CA PHE A 138 -20.02 2.64 12.61
C PHE A 138 -20.40 3.00 11.17
N ASN A 139 -21.69 3.12 10.87
CA ASN A 139 -22.18 3.42 9.52
C ASN A 139 -22.01 4.90 9.13
N ASP A 140 -22.12 5.81 10.10
CA ASP A 140 -22.19 7.25 9.85
C ASP A 140 -20.85 7.96 10.04
N TYR A 141 -19.86 7.27 10.66
CA TYR A 141 -18.52 7.82 10.84
C TYR A 141 -17.42 6.87 10.39
N PHE A 142 -17.29 5.66 10.96
CA PHE A 142 -16.16 4.78 10.66
C PHE A 142 -16.10 4.35 9.18
N VAL A 143 -17.22 3.96 8.60
CA VAL A 143 -17.26 3.52 7.19
C VAL A 143 -16.96 4.68 6.22
N PRO A 144 -17.55 5.89 6.36
CA PRO A 144 -17.17 7.04 5.56
C PRO A 144 -15.70 7.44 5.69
N GLU A 145 -15.15 7.50 6.91
CA GLU A 145 -13.74 7.83 7.12
C GLU A 145 -12.80 6.81 6.48
N ALA A 146 -13.09 5.53 6.62
CA ALA A 146 -12.32 4.48 5.94
C ALA A 146 -12.39 4.60 4.41
N ALA A 147 -13.54 4.96 3.86
CA ALA A 147 -13.72 5.18 2.43
C ALA A 147 -12.91 6.39 1.94
N ILE A 148 -12.92 7.50 2.69
CA ILE A 148 -12.12 8.70 2.39
C ILE A 148 -10.63 8.37 2.44
N ALA A 149 -10.17 7.71 3.50
CA ALA A 149 -8.78 7.33 3.65
C ALA A 149 -8.33 6.39 2.52
N LEU A 150 -9.14 5.39 2.15
CA LEU A 150 -8.85 4.48 1.06
C LEU A 150 -8.80 5.21 -0.30
N LYS A 151 -9.75 6.13 -0.54
CA LYS A 151 -9.76 6.99 -1.73
C LYS A 151 -8.51 7.85 -1.82
N GLN A 152 -8.08 8.46 -0.73
CA GLN A 152 -6.86 9.26 -0.68
C GLN A 152 -5.62 8.42 -1.01
N GLY A 153 -5.54 7.20 -0.45
CA GLY A 153 -4.45 6.27 -0.74
C GLY A 153 -4.41 5.81 -2.19
N SER A 154 -5.55 5.45 -2.75
CA SER A 154 -5.66 5.05 -4.15
C SER A 154 -5.36 6.20 -5.12
N GLY A 155 -5.73 7.43 -4.77
CA GLY A 155 -5.43 8.63 -5.54
C GLY A 155 -3.94 8.98 -5.63
N ARG A 156 -3.08 8.31 -4.85
CA ARG A 156 -1.62 8.45 -4.99
C ARG A 156 -1.07 7.65 -6.17
N LEU A 157 -1.80 6.66 -6.60
CA LEU A 157 -1.41 5.76 -7.69
C LEU A 157 -1.61 6.39 -9.08
N ILE A 158 -2.73 7.09 -9.27
CA ILE A 158 -3.11 7.71 -10.55
C ILE A 158 -3.28 9.21 -10.35
N ARG A 159 -2.49 10.01 -11.03
CA ARG A 159 -2.49 11.48 -10.98
C ARG A 159 -2.75 12.13 -12.33
N GLN A 160 -2.25 11.48 -13.38
CA GLN A 160 -2.41 11.90 -14.75
C GLN A 160 -3.12 10.79 -15.53
N THR A 161 -3.71 11.14 -16.65
CA THR A 161 -4.41 10.20 -17.54
C THR A 161 -3.48 9.13 -18.13
N SER A 162 -2.18 9.41 -18.15
CA SER A 162 -1.13 8.49 -18.60
C SER A 162 -0.61 7.55 -17.51
N ASP A 163 -0.99 7.76 -16.24
CA ASP A 163 -0.52 6.92 -15.15
C ASP A 163 -1.23 5.57 -15.14
N HIS A 164 -0.46 4.52 -14.90
CA HIS A 164 -0.96 3.15 -14.78
C HIS A 164 -0.49 2.54 -13.47
N GLY A 165 -1.37 1.81 -12.81
CA GLY A 165 -1.01 1.16 -11.57
C GLY A 165 -2.09 0.21 -11.06
N VAL A 166 -1.71 -0.58 -10.06
CA VAL A 166 -2.57 -1.58 -9.44
C VAL A 166 -2.74 -1.27 -7.95
N LEU A 167 -3.99 -1.31 -7.49
CA LEU A 167 -4.35 -1.19 -6.08
C LEU A 167 -4.74 -2.56 -5.53
N VAL A 168 -4.14 -2.96 -4.41
CA VAL A 168 -4.50 -4.18 -3.67
C VAL A 168 -4.94 -3.80 -2.27
N VAL A 169 -6.09 -4.30 -1.85
CA VAL A 169 -6.57 -4.19 -0.47
C VAL A 169 -6.67 -5.58 0.13
N CYS A 170 -5.78 -5.91 1.07
CA CYS A 170 -5.65 -7.23 1.68
C CYS A 170 -6.64 -7.46 2.84
N ASP A 171 -7.81 -6.87 2.78
CA ASP A 171 -8.85 -7.00 3.81
C ASP A 171 -10.10 -7.66 3.24
N VAL A 172 -10.33 -8.91 3.63
CA VAL A 172 -11.47 -9.70 3.17
C VAL A 172 -12.82 -9.04 3.49
N ARG A 173 -12.88 -8.17 4.50
CA ARG A 173 -14.09 -7.44 4.87
C ARG A 173 -14.61 -6.53 3.76
N LEU A 174 -13.72 -6.09 2.86
CA LEU A 174 -14.10 -5.29 1.69
C LEU A 174 -15.08 -6.05 0.77
N VAL A 175 -14.99 -7.37 0.70
CA VAL A 175 -15.85 -8.22 -0.15
C VAL A 175 -16.89 -9.00 0.61
N THR A 176 -16.66 -9.29 1.92
CA THR A 176 -17.56 -10.13 2.73
C THR A 176 -18.57 -9.36 3.56
N LYS A 177 -18.34 -8.04 3.77
CA LYS A 177 -19.23 -7.21 4.61
C LYS A 177 -20.05 -6.25 3.75
N GLY A 178 -21.29 -6.00 4.16
CA GLY A 178 -22.23 -5.13 3.41
C GLY A 178 -21.71 -3.71 3.17
N TYR A 179 -20.97 -3.15 4.13
CA TYR A 179 -20.36 -1.84 3.99
C TYR A 179 -19.20 -1.79 2.97
N GLY A 180 -18.64 -2.94 2.59
CA GLY A 180 -17.56 -3.00 1.62
C GLY A 180 -17.95 -2.42 0.25
N ARG A 181 -19.21 -2.63 -0.19
CA ARG A 181 -19.70 -2.02 -1.43
C ARG A 181 -19.70 -0.49 -1.37
N ARG A 182 -20.04 0.09 -0.22
CA ARG A 182 -20.01 1.56 -0.02
C ARG A 182 -18.58 2.09 -0.13
N ILE A 183 -17.61 1.38 0.48
CA ILE A 183 -16.20 1.74 0.45
C ILE A 183 -15.66 1.65 -1.00
N VAL A 184 -15.93 0.55 -1.70
CA VAL A 184 -15.52 0.37 -3.11
C VAL A 184 -16.16 1.42 -4.01
N GLY A 185 -17.44 1.75 -3.81
CA GLY A 185 -18.16 2.78 -4.58
C GLY A 185 -17.61 4.20 -4.39
N ALA A 186 -16.85 4.46 -3.33
CA ALA A 186 -16.19 5.74 -3.10
C ALA A 186 -14.82 5.87 -3.79
N LEU A 187 -14.26 4.77 -4.30
CA LEU A 187 -12.99 4.77 -5.02
C LEU A 187 -13.17 5.38 -6.42
N PRO A 188 -12.08 5.93 -7.01
CA PRO A 188 -12.09 6.27 -8.43
C PRO A 188 -12.47 5.07 -9.29
N PRO A 189 -13.03 5.28 -10.49
CA PRO A 189 -13.32 4.19 -11.41
C PRO A 189 -12.06 3.35 -11.71
N MET A 190 -12.13 2.06 -11.42
CA MET A 190 -11.02 1.11 -11.62
C MET A 190 -11.56 -0.21 -12.16
N ARG A 191 -10.82 -0.84 -13.07
CA ARG A 191 -11.10 -2.21 -13.47
C ARG A 191 -10.84 -3.15 -12.30
N ARG A 192 -11.82 -3.94 -11.91
CA ARG A 192 -11.66 -4.98 -10.90
C ARG A 192 -10.98 -6.21 -11.51
N LEU A 193 -9.99 -6.74 -10.84
CA LEU A 193 -9.35 -8.01 -11.19
C LEU A 193 -10.03 -9.13 -10.40
N ASN A 194 -10.42 -10.20 -11.08
CA ASN A 194 -11.24 -11.27 -10.50
C ASN A 194 -10.51 -12.62 -10.41
N SER A 195 -9.31 -12.72 -10.98
CA SER A 195 -8.50 -13.93 -10.95
C SER A 195 -7.01 -13.62 -10.74
N GLU A 196 -6.25 -14.66 -10.39
CA GLU A 196 -4.81 -14.59 -10.27
C GLU A 196 -4.13 -14.32 -11.63
N ASP A 197 -4.69 -14.83 -12.71
CA ASP A 197 -4.16 -14.60 -14.06
C ASP A 197 -4.37 -13.15 -14.49
N GLU A 198 -5.55 -12.57 -14.25
CA GLU A 198 -5.79 -11.14 -14.46
C GLU A 198 -4.84 -10.27 -13.63
N TRP A 199 -4.55 -10.67 -12.41
CA TRP A 199 -3.57 -10.01 -11.56
C TRP A 199 -2.16 -10.04 -12.16
N LYS A 200 -1.68 -11.23 -12.59
CA LYS A 200 -0.37 -11.39 -13.22
C LYS A 200 -0.24 -10.58 -14.51
N LEU A 201 -1.28 -10.60 -15.34
CA LEU A 201 -1.34 -9.81 -16.57
C LEU A 201 -1.31 -8.31 -16.27
N ALA A 202 -2.12 -7.85 -15.32
CA ALA A 202 -2.16 -6.43 -14.95
C ALA A 202 -0.80 -5.91 -14.46
N LEU A 203 -0.02 -6.72 -13.74
CA LEU A 203 1.34 -6.36 -13.34
C LEU A 203 2.32 -6.38 -14.52
N ALA A 204 2.16 -7.31 -15.46
CA ALA A 204 3.03 -7.44 -16.63
C ALA A 204 2.82 -6.29 -17.64
N ASP A 205 1.60 -5.76 -17.73
CA ASP A 205 1.21 -4.67 -18.64
C ASP A 205 1.64 -3.28 -18.11
N LEU A 206 2.15 -3.19 -16.89
CA LEU A 206 2.61 -1.90 -16.35
C LEU A 206 3.88 -1.43 -17.07
N PRO A 207 3.99 -0.12 -17.38
CA PRO A 207 5.15 0.45 -18.10
C PRO A 207 6.45 0.19 -17.32
N LYS A 208 7.48 -0.25 -18.01
CA LYS A 208 8.82 -0.46 -17.46
C LYS A 208 9.62 0.84 -17.39
#